data_5df64a7fde9b823f295ad93150d674fa
#
_entry.id   5df64a7fde9b823f295ad93150d674fa
#
_cell.length_a   1.000
_cell.length_b   1.000
_cell.length_c   1.000
_cell.angle_alpha   90.00
_cell.angle_beta   90.00
_cell.angle_gamma   90.00
#
_symmetry.space_group_name_H-M   'P 1'
#
loop_
_entity.id
_entity.type
_entity.pdbx_description
1 polymer ?
#
loop_
_entity_poly.entity_id
_entity_poly.type
_entity_poly.pdbx_seq_one_letter_code
_entity_poly.pdbx_strand_id
1 'polypeptide(L)'
;PEFAYGFSLNDYHVERDTVERGDNLSMILARHNYDATEIHEIVGKVKDSFDIRTIKAGKTFTLLKSKEAISRLEVLIYEPDKSGFQVIDFRDSIRAYSVNYPVSYKIKTVAGEIDGSLSASIQREGLDPGLSAALAKRFAWSVDFFKFKKGDLFAVSVREKYINDSIYVGTE
;
A
#
# COMPACT_ATOMS: atom_id res chain seq x y z
N PRO A 1 -0.89 4.35 25.82
CA PRO A 1 -0.40 5.25 24.76
C PRO A 1 -0.61 4.59 23.39
N GLU A 2 -1.17 5.36 22.46
CA GLU A 2 -1.36 4.90 21.09
C GLU A 2 -0.07 5.18 20.29
N PHE A 3 0.57 4.13 19.77
CA PHE A 3 1.76 4.22 18.94
C PHE A 3 1.44 3.85 17.50
N ALA A 4 1.79 4.72 16.56
CA ALA A 4 1.73 4.43 15.14
C ALA A 4 2.87 5.15 14.40
N TYR A 5 3.33 4.57 13.30
CA TYR A 5 4.38 5.13 12.45
C TYR A 5 5.71 5.43 13.15
N GLY A 6 5.95 4.86 14.32
CA GLY A 6 7.12 5.14 15.17
C GLY A 6 6.95 6.37 16.08
N PHE A 7 5.74 6.92 16.19
CA PHE A 7 5.42 8.07 17.03
C PHE A 7 4.40 7.71 18.11
N SER A 8 4.51 8.35 19.29
CA SER A 8 3.47 8.35 20.31
C SER A 8 2.39 9.37 19.88
N LEU A 9 1.27 8.89 19.40
CA LEU A 9 0.20 9.77 18.88
C LEU A 9 -0.40 10.64 19.97
N ASN A 10 -0.30 10.22 21.23
CA ASN A 10 -0.78 10.99 22.37
C ASN A 10 -0.03 12.33 22.58
N ASP A 11 1.16 12.49 21.99
CA ASP A 11 1.97 13.70 22.13
C ASP A 11 1.57 14.79 21.11
N TYR A 12 0.69 14.47 20.17
CA TYR A 12 0.30 15.32 19.05
C TYR A 12 -1.22 15.53 18.96
N HIS A 13 -1.60 16.61 18.28
CA HIS A 13 -2.90 16.69 17.63
C HIS A 13 -2.80 15.93 16.30
N VAL A 14 -3.50 14.82 16.21
CA VAL A 14 -3.48 13.95 15.00
C VAL A 14 -4.62 14.38 14.08
N GLU A 15 -4.27 14.71 12.86
CA GLU A 15 -5.21 15.06 11.80
C GLU A 15 -4.99 14.15 10.60
N ARG A 16 -6.06 13.71 9.96
CA ARG A 16 -5.99 12.93 8.71
C ARG A 16 -6.64 13.74 7.60
N ASP A 17 -5.98 13.79 6.47
CA ASP A 17 -6.45 14.48 5.29
C ASP A 17 -6.24 13.62 4.06
N THR A 18 -6.89 13.97 2.97
CA THR A 18 -6.86 13.21 1.72
C THR A 18 -6.26 14.07 0.62
N VAL A 19 -5.38 13.46 -0.17
CA VAL A 19 -4.80 14.08 -1.35
C VAL A 19 -5.92 14.36 -2.37
N GLU A 20 -6.11 15.62 -2.73
CA GLU A 20 -7.07 16.06 -3.72
C GLU A 20 -6.49 15.91 -5.15
N ARG A 21 -7.38 15.97 -6.14
CA ARG A 21 -6.96 15.91 -7.53
C ARG A 21 -6.14 17.15 -7.90
N GLY A 22 -4.91 16.93 -8.32
CA GLY A 22 -3.96 18.00 -8.68
C GLY A 22 -3.05 18.44 -7.56
N ASP A 23 -3.23 17.89 -6.34
CA ASP A 23 -2.32 18.16 -5.23
C ASP A 23 -0.90 17.69 -5.51
N ASN A 24 0.01 18.43 -4.93
CA ASN A 24 1.42 18.09 -4.77
C ASN A 24 1.88 18.47 -3.36
N LEU A 25 3.10 18.10 -3.01
CA LEU A 25 3.64 18.36 -1.67
C LEU A 25 3.59 19.85 -1.30
N SER A 26 3.90 20.74 -2.23
CA SER A 26 3.89 22.18 -1.97
C SER A 26 2.49 22.70 -1.62
N MET A 27 1.47 22.24 -2.33
CA MET A 27 0.08 22.62 -2.06
C MET A 27 -0.42 22.09 -0.71
N ILE A 28 -0.04 20.85 -0.38
CA ILE A 28 -0.35 20.26 0.93
C ILE A 28 0.29 21.08 2.04
N LEU A 29 1.56 21.43 1.94
CA LEU A 29 2.27 22.24 2.93
C LEU A 29 1.67 23.63 3.07
N ALA A 30 1.29 24.28 1.96
CA ALA A 30 0.66 25.59 1.97
C ALA A 30 -0.68 25.60 2.74
N ARG A 31 -1.48 24.55 2.62
CA ARG A 31 -2.72 24.39 3.43
C ARG A 31 -2.47 24.30 4.93
N HIS A 32 -1.24 23.93 5.32
CA HIS A 32 -0.83 23.78 6.72
C HIS A 32 0.09 24.91 7.21
N ASN A 33 -0.08 26.11 6.62
CA ASN A 33 0.55 27.36 7.05
C ASN A 33 2.07 27.45 6.86
N TYR A 34 2.64 26.68 5.90
CA TYR A 34 4.00 26.91 5.45
C TYR A 34 4.01 27.97 4.35
N ASP A 35 4.90 28.93 4.46
CA ASP A 35 5.09 29.96 3.43
C ASP A 35 5.89 29.43 2.21
N ALA A 36 5.96 30.24 1.16
CA ALA A 36 6.63 29.84 -0.07
C ALA A 36 8.14 29.56 0.11
N THR A 37 8.80 30.29 1.01
CA THR A 37 10.22 30.13 1.30
C THR A 37 10.47 28.83 2.05
N GLU A 38 9.67 28.56 3.09
CA GLU A 38 9.72 27.32 3.85
C GLU A 38 9.44 26.11 2.95
N ILE A 39 8.41 26.18 2.10
CA ILE A 39 8.06 25.13 1.15
C ILE A 39 9.23 24.85 0.19
N HIS A 40 9.84 25.88 -0.35
CA HIS A 40 10.99 25.73 -1.25
C HIS A 40 12.14 24.99 -0.55
N GLU A 41 12.45 25.38 0.70
CA GLU A 41 13.48 24.73 1.50
C GLU A 41 13.14 23.27 1.78
N ILE A 42 11.89 22.98 2.23
CA ILE A 42 11.42 21.64 2.52
C ILE A 42 11.54 20.75 1.28
N VAL A 43 10.96 21.17 0.17
CA VAL A 43 10.95 20.38 -1.08
C VAL A 43 12.39 20.14 -1.55
N GLY A 44 13.26 21.13 -1.45
CA GLY A 44 14.69 20.99 -1.79
C GLY A 44 15.40 19.95 -0.93
N LYS A 45 15.12 19.90 0.37
CA LYS A 45 15.74 18.95 1.30
C LYS A 45 15.21 17.52 1.20
N VAL A 46 13.93 17.35 0.85
CA VAL A 46 13.30 16.01 0.86
C VAL A 46 13.24 15.33 -0.51
N LYS A 47 13.54 16.04 -1.60
CA LYS A 47 13.38 15.56 -2.99
C LYS A 47 14.04 14.20 -3.29
N ASP A 48 15.13 13.89 -2.62
CA ASP A 48 15.89 12.65 -2.84
C ASP A 48 15.46 11.51 -1.91
N SER A 49 14.70 11.81 -0.86
CA SER A 49 14.29 10.86 0.19
C SER A 49 12.78 10.66 0.26
N PHE A 50 12.00 11.58 -0.29
CA PHE A 50 10.55 11.51 -0.39
C PHE A 50 10.14 11.46 -1.86
N ASP A 51 9.55 10.36 -2.29
CA ASP A 51 9.11 10.26 -3.70
C ASP A 51 7.80 11.01 -3.91
N ILE A 52 7.91 12.29 -4.27
CA ILE A 52 6.77 13.17 -4.55
C ILE A 52 5.86 12.64 -5.67
N ARG A 53 6.36 11.75 -6.54
CA ARG A 53 5.56 11.15 -7.63
C ARG A 53 4.58 10.11 -7.12
N THR A 54 4.74 9.65 -5.89
CA THR A 54 3.82 8.71 -5.24
C THR A 54 2.57 9.41 -4.70
N ILE A 55 2.58 10.75 -4.59
CA ILE A 55 1.42 11.53 -4.14
C ILE A 55 0.31 11.39 -5.19
N LYS A 56 -0.78 10.74 -4.82
CA LYS A 56 -1.92 10.44 -5.70
C LYS A 56 -3.23 10.80 -5.04
N ALA A 57 -4.12 11.40 -5.81
CA ALA A 57 -5.48 11.73 -5.36
C ALA A 57 -6.19 10.50 -4.76
N GLY A 58 -6.93 10.74 -3.68
CA GLY A 58 -7.65 9.71 -2.94
C GLY A 58 -6.81 8.94 -1.91
N LYS A 59 -5.49 9.19 -1.84
CA LYS A 59 -4.65 8.63 -0.78
C LYS A 59 -4.69 9.52 0.45
N THR A 60 -4.56 8.90 1.61
CA THR A 60 -4.61 9.59 2.91
C THR A 60 -3.21 9.94 3.36
N PHE A 61 -3.07 11.08 4.01
CA PHE A 61 -1.90 11.41 4.81
C PHE A 61 -2.32 11.78 6.23
N THR A 62 -1.42 11.50 7.17
CA THR A 62 -1.60 11.79 8.59
C THR A 62 -0.65 12.90 8.99
N LEU A 63 -1.18 13.88 9.68
CA LEU A 63 -0.46 15.06 10.16
C LEU A 63 -0.37 14.99 11.67
N LEU A 64 0.84 15.09 12.18
CA LEU A 64 1.10 15.22 13.61
C LEU A 64 1.46 16.67 13.89
N LYS A 65 0.58 17.37 14.60
CA LYS A 65 0.74 18.77 14.94
C LYS A 65 1.08 18.92 16.42
N SER A 66 1.91 19.91 16.76
CA SER A 66 2.24 20.21 18.15
C SER A 66 1.00 20.53 18.97
N LYS A 67 1.05 20.24 20.27
CA LYS A 67 0.03 20.63 21.27
C LYS A 67 0.26 22.00 21.89
N GLU A 68 1.18 22.77 21.34
CA GLU A 68 1.43 24.12 21.77
C GLU A 68 0.29 25.08 21.43
N ALA A 69 0.28 26.28 22.05
CA ALA A 69 -0.75 27.29 21.84
C ALA A 69 -0.89 27.70 20.37
N ILE A 70 0.24 27.70 19.64
CA ILE A 70 0.26 27.84 18.17
C ILE A 70 0.61 26.48 17.61
N SER A 71 -0.42 25.73 17.24
CA SER A 71 -0.25 24.39 16.68
C SER A 71 0.47 24.43 15.34
N ARG A 72 1.60 23.75 15.25
CA ARG A 72 2.43 23.65 14.04
C ARG A 72 2.49 22.19 13.57
N LEU A 73 2.51 21.99 12.26
CA LEU A 73 2.77 20.69 11.69
C LEU A 73 4.22 20.28 11.97
N GLU A 74 4.41 19.15 12.65
CA GLU A 74 5.72 18.63 13.04
C GLU A 74 6.10 17.36 12.25
N VAL A 75 5.11 16.58 11.84
CA VAL A 75 5.35 15.37 11.05
C VAL A 75 4.24 15.18 10.03
N LEU A 76 4.61 14.90 8.79
CA LEU A 76 3.70 14.46 7.74
C LEU A 76 4.01 12.99 7.41
N ILE A 77 2.98 12.15 7.47
CA ILE A 77 3.07 10.73 7.16
C ILE A 77 2.17 10.46 5.96
N TYR A 78 2.72 9.88 4.91
CA TYR A 78 2.00 9.56 3.69
C TYR A 78 2.04 8.06 3.41
N GLU A 79 0.87 7.47 3.16
CA GLU A 79 0.69 6.05 2.87
C GLU A 79 0.29 5.86 1.40
N PRO A 80 1.25 5.67 0.48
CA PRO A 80 0.94 5.48 -0.94
C PRO A 80 0.14 4.20 -1.20
N ASP A 81 0.44 3.16 -0.42
CA ASP A 81 -0.25 1.87 -0.45
C ASP A 81 -0.04 1.10 0.87
N LYS A 82 -0.39 -0.17 0.88
CA LYS A 82 -0.28 -1.03 2.08
C LYS A 82 1.15 -1.52 2.36
N SER A 83 2.11 -1.24 1.47
CA SER A 83 3.48 -1.77 1.58
C SER A 83 4.37 -0.99 2.53
N GLY A 84 3.93 0.19 2.97
CA GLY A 84 4.69 1.04 3.87
C GLY A 84 4.21 2.48 3.87
N PHE A 85 5.03 3.35 4.43
CA PHE A 85 4.73 4.78 4.53
C PHE A 85 5.98 5.62 4.36
N GLN A 86 5.79 6.87 4.03
CA GLN A 86 6.83 7.89 3.92
C GLN A 86 6.60 8.95 4.99
N VAL A 87 7.67 9.44 5.57
CA VAL A 87 7.64 10.44 6.64
C VAL A 87 8.44 11.67 6.23
N ILE A 88 7.89 12.84 6.48
CA ILE A 88 8.65 14.10 6.54
C ILE A 88 8.56 14.60 7.98
N ASP A 89 9.70 14.70 8.63
CA ASP A 89 9.87 15.17 10.00
C ASP A 89 10.43 16.61 9.98
N PHE A 90 9.71 17.54 10.58
CA PHE A 90 10.04 18.97 10.60
C PHE A 90 10.55 19.47 11.96
N ARG A 91 10.65 18.59 12.98
CA ARG A 91 10.89 18.99 14.38
C ARG A 91 12.24 19.67 14.60
N ASP A 92 13.31 18.93 14.49
CA ASP A 92 14.68 19.45 14.76
C ASP A 92 15.37 19.89 13.47
N SER A 93 15.27 19.05 12.45
CA SER A 93 15.79 19.31 11.12
C SER A 93 14.89 18.64 10.09
N ILE A 94 14.67 19.31 8.95
CA ILE A 94 13.85 18.77 7.88
C ILE A 94 14.54 17.52 7.32
N ARG A 95 13.89 16.36 7.49
CA ARG A 95 14.35 15.08 6.96
C ARG A 95 13.18 14.24 6.50
N ALA A 96 13.41 13.42 5.49
CA ALA A 96 12.42 12.47 5.02
C ALA A 96 13.01 11.07 4.96
N TYR A 97 12.16 10.08 5.19
CA TYR A 97 12.51 8.66 5.08
C TYR A 97 11.28 7.82 4.76
N SER A 98 11.53 6.62 4.24
CA SER A 98 10.49 5.64 3.95
C SER A 98 10.65 4.42 4.84
N VAL A 99 9.53 3.87 5.27
CA VAL A 99 9.46 2.62 6.00
C VAL A 99 8.66 1.63 5.17
N ASN A 100 9.28 0.52 4.81
CA ASN A 100 8.62 -0.56 4.11
C ASN A 100 8.30 -1.69 5.10
N TYR A 101 7.07 -2.17 5.06
CA TYR A 101 6.69 -3.33 5.83
C TYR A 101 7.30 -4.60 5.26
N PRO A 102 7.67 -5.56 6.09
CA PRO A 102 8.20 -6.82 5.63
C PRO A 102 7.19 -7.56 4.76
N VAL A 103 7.69 -8.13 3.67
CA VAL A 103 6.90 -8.96 2.76
C VAL A 103 7.24 -10.41 3.02
N SER A 104 6.22 -11.22 3.18
CA SER A 104 6.34 -12.68 3.28
C SER A 104 5.53 -13.39 2.21
N TYR A 105 5.89 -14.63 1.95
CA TYR A 105 5.21 -15.47 0.98
C TYR A 105 4.81 -16.79 1.62
N LYS A 106 3.60 -17.24 1.33
CA LYS A 106 3.08 -18.53 1.76
C LYS A 106 2.73 -19.37 0.52
N ILE A 107 3.15 -20.62 0.51
CA ILE A 107 2.71 -21.55 -0.53
C ILE A 107 1.37 -22.13 -0.11
N LYS A 108 0.39 -21.99 -0.98
CA LYS A 108 -0.92 -22.64 -0.84
C LYS A 108 -1.11 -23.62 -1.98
N THR A 109 -1.33 -24.87 -1.65
CA THR A 109 -1.65 -25.91 -2.63
C THR A 109 -3.09 -26.33 -2.45
N VAL A 110 -3.84 -26.36 -3.53
CA VAL A 110 -5.20 -26.90 -3.58
C VAL A 110 -5.30 -27.92 -4.69
N ALA A 111 -6.13 -28.93 -4.46
CA ALA A 111 -6.45 -29.93 -5.45
C ALA A 111 -7.96 -30.20 -5.39
N GLY A 112 -8.53 -30.50 -6.54
CA GLY A 112 -9.96 -30.74 -6.64
C GLY A 112 -10.36 -31.34 -7.98
N GLU A 113 -11.65 -31.50 -8.14
CA GLU A 113 -12.29 -31.99 -9.34
C GLU A 113 -13.01 -30.84 -10.06
N ILE A 114 -12.90 -30.80 -11.38
CA ILE A 114 -13.61 -29.81 -12.18
C ILE A 114 -15.11 -30.15 -12.21
N ASP A 115 -15.90 -29.20 -11.74
CA ASP A 115 -17.35 -29.27 -11.80
C ASP A 115 -17.89 -28.04 -12.54
N GLY A 116 -17.96 -28.14 -13.85
CA GLY A 116 -18.38 -27.09 -14.76
C GLY A 116 -17.23 -26.28 -15.34
N SER A 117 -16.54 -25.46 -14.56
CA SER A 117 -15.38 -24.70 -15.04
C SER A 117 -14.20 -24.74 -14.08
N LEU A 118 -12.98 -24.58 -14.60
CA LEU A 118 -11.78 -24.48 -13.77
C LEU A 118 -11.88 -23.29 -12.79
N SER A 119 -12.38 -22.15 -13.26
CA SER A 119 -12.53 -20.94 -12.43
C SER A 119 -13.44 -21.17 -11.23
N ALA A 120 -14.62 -21.78 -11.44
CA ALA A 120 -15.54 -22.09 -10.37
C ALA A 120 -14.96 -23.13 -9.39
N SER A 121 -14.23 -24.11 -9.89
CA SER A 121 -13.59 -25.14 -9.07
C SER A 121 -12.46 -24.56 -8.23
N ILE A 122 -11.60 -23.71 -8.80
CA ILE A 122 -10.53 -22.98 -8.07
C ILE A 122 -11.13 -22.10 -6.98
N GLN A 123 -12.20 -21.36 -7.27
CA GLN A 123 -12.87 -20.50 -6.29
C GLN A 123 -13.47 -21.32 -5.15
N ARG A 124 -14.08 -22.47 -5.43
CA ARG A 124 -14.62 -23.37 -4.41
C ARG A 124 -13.55 -23.84 -3.44
N GLU A 125 -12.33 -24.07 -3.92
CA GLU A 125 -11.17 -24.43 -3.10
C GLU A 125 -10.52 -23.22 -2.38
N GLY A 126 -11.15 -22.05 -2.43
CA GLY A 126 -10.73 -20.87 -1.68
C GLY A 126 -9.53 -20.12 -2.25
N LEU A 127 -9.28 -20.25 -3.56
CA LEU A 127 -8.33 -19.42 -4.27
C LEU A 127 -9.02 -18.27 -5.01
N ASP A 128 -8.23 -17.24 -5.34
CA ASP A 128 -8.69 -16.09 -6.10
C ASP A 128 -9.26 -16.50 -7.46
N PRO A 129 -10.49 -16.10 -7.83
CA PRO A 129 -11.09 -16.43 -9.12
C PRO A 129 -10.27 -15.92 -10.32
N GLY A 130 -9.53 -14.81 -10.15
CA GLY A 130 -8.62 -14.26 -11.16
C GLY A 130 -7.45 -15.19 -11.53
N LEU A 131 -7.13 -16.17 -10.66
CA LEU A 131 -6.07 -17.11 -10.89
C LEU A 131 -6.28 -17.96 -12.15
N SER A 132 -7.51 -18.33 -12.47
CA SER A 132 -7.82 -19.10 -13.67
C SER A 132 -7.45 -18.36 -14.95
N ALA A 133 -7.68 -17.02 -15.00
CA ALA A 133 -7.28 -16.19 -16.13
C ALA A 133 -5.74 -16.08 -16.22
N ALA A 134 -5.06 -15.97 -15.09
CA ALA A 134 -3.60 -15.95 -15.04
C ALA A 134 -3.00 -17.29 -15.49
N LEU A 135 -3.56 -18.41 -15.05
CA LEU A 135 -3.16 -19.74 -15.49
C LEU A 135 -3.40 -19.94 -17.01
N ALA A 136 -4.58 -19.53 -17.50
CA ALA A 136 -4.90 -19.61 -18.92
C ALA A 136 -3.90 -18.80 -19.76
N LYS A 137 -3.56 -17.60 -19.33
CA LYS A 137 -2.55 -16.76 -20.02
C LYS A 137 -1.16 -17.39 -20.00
N ARG A 138 -0.75 -17.95 -18.87
CA ARG A 138 0.61 -18.51 -18.68
C ARG A 138 0.80 -19.84 -19.40
N PHE A 139 -0.23 -20.65 -19.46
CA PHE A 139 -0.19 -22.01 -20.01
C PHE A 139 -0.96 -22.18 -21.34
N ALA A 140 -1.35 -21.06 -21.98
CA ALA A 140 -2.12 -21.07 -23.23
C ALA A 140 -1.54 -21.97 -24.35
N TRP A 141 -0.23 -22.14 -24.37
CA TRP A 141 0.47 -22.95 -25.40
C TRP A 141 0.58 -24.42 -25.03
N SER A 142 0.37 -24.80 -23.78
CA SER A 142 0.57 -26.17 -23.29
C SER A 142 -0.70 -26.82 -22.77
N VAL A 143 -1.72 -26.03 -22.40
CA VAL A 143 -2.97 -26.51 -21.83
C VAL A 143 -4.16 -25.88 -22.55
N ASP A 144 -5.03 -26.70 -23.11
CA ASP A 144 -6.29 -26.27 -23.71
C ASP A 144 -7.37 -26.21 -22.61
N PHE A 145 -7.53 -25.04 -22.01
CA PHE A 145 -8.48 -24.82 -20.92
C PHE A 145 -9.95 -24.95 -21.31
N PHE A 146 -10.26 -24.99 -22.61
CA PHE A 146 -11.61 -25.23 -23.14
C PHE A 146 -11.98 -26.70 -23.21
N LYS A 147 -10.98 -27.60 -23.06
CA LYS A 147 -11.20 -29.04 -23.11
C LYS A 147 -11.42 -29.69 -21.75
N PHE A 148 -11.33 -28.94 -20.66
CA PHE A 148 -11.64 -29.49 -19.35
C PHE A 148 -13.07 -29.98 -19.26
N LYS A 149 -13.24 -31.17 -18.69
CA LYS A 149 -14.53 -31.84 -18.52
C LYS A 149 -14.83 -31.97 -17.02
N LYS A 150 -16.09 -32.06 -16.71
CA LYS A 150 -16.53 -32.47 -15.39
C LYS A 150 -15.90 -33.81 -15.02
N GLY A 151 -15.28 -33.88 -13.85
CA GLY A 151 -14.57 -35.05 -13.37
C GLY A 151 -13.06 -34.98 -13.59
N ASP A 152 -12.51 -34.05 -14.39
CA ASP A 152 -11.09 -33.88 -14.50
C ASP A 152 -10.50 -33.39 -13.16
N LEU A 153 -9.33 -33.91 -12.82
CA LEU A 153 -8.64 -33.55 -11.59
C LEU A 153 -7.65 -32.43 -11.86
N PHE A 154 -7.55 -31.50 -10.89
CA PHE A 154 -6.52 -30.47 -10.91
C PHE A 154 -5.80 -30.38 -9.57
N ALA A 155 -4.54 -29.93 -9.62
CA ALA A 155 -3.78 -29.48 -8.47
C ALA A 155 -3.03 -28.21 -8.85
N VAL A 156 -3.15 -27.19 -8.01
CA VAL A 156 -2.53 -25.88 -8.22
C VAL A 156 -1.80 -25.47 -6.95
N SER A 157 -0.52 -25.11 -7.11
CA SER A 157 0.26 -24.47 -6.06
C SER A 157 0.50 -23.03 -6.44
N VAL A 158 0.17 -22.11 -5.53
CA VAL A 158 0.32 -20.69 -5.70
C VAL A 158 1.15 -20.11 -4.58
N ARG A 159 1.79 -19.00 -4.86
CA ARG A 159 2.53 -18.20 -3.87
C ARG A 159 1.69 -16.98 -3.51
N GLU A 160 1.14 -16.99 -2.31
CA GLU A 160 0.41 -15.86 -1.75
C GLU A 160 1.37 -14.89 -1.10
N LYS A 161 1.24 -13.60 -1.44
CA LYS A 161 2.05 -12.51 -0.92
C LYS A 161 1.32 -11.82 0.24
N TYR A 162 2.03 -11.61 1.33
CA TYR A 162 1.52 -10.94 2.52
C TYR A 162 2.43 -9.79 2.92
N ILE A 163 1.82 -8.73 3.45
CA ILE A 163 2.49 -7.63 4.12
C ILE A 163 2.27 -7.81 5.62
N ASN A 164 3.33 -7.67 6.42
CA ASN A 164 3.32 -7.91 7.87
C ASN A 164 2.71 -9.27 8.25
N ASP A 165 3.00 -10.31 7.47
CA ASP A 165 2.51 -11.69 7.67
C ASP A 165 0.98 -11.88 7.71
N SER A 166 0.22 -10.80 7.65
CA SER A 166 -1.22 -10.80 7.89
C SER A 166 -2.06 -10.21 6.76
N ILE A 167 -1.54 -9.20 6.05
CA ILE A 167 -2.30 -8.51 5.01
C ILE A 167 -2.05 -9.19 3.67
N TYR A 168 -3.01 -9.97 3.20
CA TYR A 168 -2.95 -10.55 1.85
C TYR A 168 -3.00 -9.44 0.79
N VAL A 169 -2.07 -9.48 -0.17
CA VAL A 169 -1.96 -8.49 -1.23
C VAL A 169 -1.98 -9.06 -2.65
N GLY A 170 -1.98 -10.36 -2.78
CA GLY A 170 -2.11 -11.01 -4.08
C GLY A 170 -1.52 -12.41 -4.14
N THR A 171 -1.68 -13.04 -5.30
CA THR A 171 -1.19 -14.37 -5.64
C THR A 171 -0.30 -14.28 -6.86
N GLU A 172 0.84 -14.98 -6.83
CA GLU A 172 1.80 -15.10 -7.93
C GLU A 172 1.95 -16.54 -8.41
#